data_02ddac3035cc8d8587a23d4eae692829
#
_entry.id   02ddac3035cc8d8587a23d4eae692829
#
_cell.length_a   1.000
_cell.length_b   1.000
_cell.length_c   1.000
_cell.angle_alpha   90.00
_cell.angle_beta   90.00
_cell.angle_gamma   90.00
#
_symmetry.space_group_name_H-M   'P 1'
#
loop_
_entity.id
_entity.type
_entity.pdbx_description
1 polymer ?
#
loop_
_entity_poly.entity_id
_entity_poly.type
_entity_poly.pdbx_seq_one_letter_code
_entity_poly.pdbx_strand_id
1 'polypeptide(L)'
;IEATGELSMQHPVGTGPFRLTEWRRASRIVLERNPGYREVRYAAEPSPGDAAGRAILARLQGRRLPMVDRVEIAVIDEAQPTWLAFLNGEADVVALPAEFTDVAMPGGRLAPHLARRGITAESVVMPTTYYTMFNMEHPLVGGYDAPQVALRRAIGLAIDVRREIDLLRHGAAVPAQSPVTVHLSGYDPAYKS
;
A
#
# COMPACT_ATOMS: atom_id res chain seq x y z
N ILE A 1 -28.29 -5.90 2.32
CA ILE A 1 -27.67 -6.51 3.52
C ILE A 1 -28.69 -7.38 4.23
N GLU A 2 -29.92 -6.90 4.47
CA GLU A 2 -30.96 -7.70 5.15
C GLU A 2 -31.37 -8.97 4.36
N ALA A 3 -31.34 -8.93 3.04
CA ALA A 3 -31.73 -10.06 2.19
C ALA A 3 -30.70 -11.19 2.13
N THR A 4 -29.44 -10.95 2.48
CA THR A 4 -28.35 -11.92 2.40
C THR A 4 -27.87 -12.43 3.75
N GLY A 5 -28.21 -11.75 4.86
CA GLY A 5 -27.88 -12.18 6.22
C GLY A 5 -26.40 -12.53 6.39
N GLU A 6 -26.12 -13.73 6.89
CA GLU A 6 -24.75 -14.24 7.11
C GLU A 6 -23.94 -14.41 5.83
N LEU A 7 -24.59 -14.47 4.65
CA LEU A 7 -23.92 -14.55 3.34
C LEU A 7 -23.56 -13.20 2.75
N SER A 8 -23.85 -12.10 3.45
CA SER A 8 -23.58 -10.72 2.96
C SER A 8 -22.12 -10.50 2.60
N MET A 9 -21.19 -11.15 3.29
CA MET A 9 -19.76 -11.07 2.99
C MET A 9 -19.39 -11.78 1.68
N GLN A 10 -20.15 -12.81 1.28
CA GLN A 10 -19.92 -13.57 0.04
C GLN A 10 -20.65 -12.94 -1.16
N HIS A 11 -21.68 -12.14 -0.88
CA HIS A 11 -22.48 -11.46 -1.89
C HIS A 11 -22.60 -9.96 -1.59
N PRO A 12 -21.47 -9.23 -1.55
CA PRO A 12 -21.50 -7.81 -1.26
C PRO A 12 -22.24 -7.04 -2.35
N VAL A 13 -23.13 -6.14 -1.95
CA VAL A 13 -23.80 -5.21 -2.83
C VAL A 13 -23.05 -3.88 -2.79
N GLY A 14 -22.61 -3.41 -3.95
CA GLY A 14 -21.85 -2.19 -4.07
C GLY A 14 -22.18 -1.41 -5.33
N THR A 15 -21.76 -0.15 -5.36
CA THR A 15 -21.94 0.78 -6.48
C THR A 15 -20.67 0.91 -7.34
N GLY A 16 -19.68 0.06 -7.11
CA GLY A 16 -18.37 0.09 -7.74
C GLY A 16 -18.35 -0.44 -9.19
N PRO A 17 -17.22 -0.23 -9.89
CA PRO A 17 -17.03 -0.66 -11.28
C PRO A 17 -16.89 -2.18 -11.44
N PHE A 18 -16.67 -2.90 -10.36
CA PHE A 18 -16.58 -4.36 -10.34
C PHE A 18 -17.57 -4.94 -9.35
N ARG A 19 -17.93 -6.20 -9.58
CA ARG A 19 -18.71 -7.04 -8.67
C ARG A 19 -17.94 -8.31 -8.34
N LEU A 20 -18.07 -8.79 -7.11
CA LEU A 20 -17.50 -10.05 -6.66
C LEU A 20 -18.28 -11.21 -7.30
N THR A 21 -17.60 -12.07 -8.05
CA THR A 21 -18.18 -13.26 -8.68
C THR A 21 -17.70 -14.56 -8.06
N GLU A 22 -16.51 -14.55 -7.45
CA GLU A 22 -15.97 -15.70 -6.73
C GLU A 22 -15.14 -15.24 -5.56
N TRP A 23 -15.30 -15.89 -4.41
CA TRP A 23 -14.43 -15.76 -3.27
C TRP A 23 -14.16 -17.13 -2.65
N ARG A 24 -12.98 -17.64 -2.89
CA ARG A 24 -12.44 -18.82 -2.20
C ARG A 24 -11.48 -18.34 -1.13
N ARG A 25 -11.85 -18.50 0.14
CA ARG A 25 -11.01 -18.10 1.27
C ARG A 25 -9.61 -18.70 1.14
N ALA A 26 -8.58 -17.92 1.49
CA ALA A 26 -7.17 -18.29 1.42
C ALA A 26 -6.70 -18.84 0.07
N SER A 27 -7.38 -18.51 -1.03
CA SER A 27 -7.03 -19.00 -2.36
C SER A 27 -7.22 -17.93 -3.44
N ARG A 28 -8.47 -17.53 -3.74
CA ARG A 28 -8.74 -16.67 -4.89
C ARG A 28 -9.95 -15.77 -4.69
N ILE A 29 -9.84 -14.54 -5.19
CA ILE A 29 -10.97 -13.62 -5.35
C ILE A 29 -11.08 -13.25 -6.82
N VAL A 30 -12.28 -13.29 -7.38
CA VAL A 30 -12.56 -12.89 -8.75
C VAL A 30 -13.56 -11.74 -8.76
N LEU A 31 -13.17 -10.68 -9.42
CA LEU A 31 -13.99 -9.50 -9.65
C LEU A 31 -14.25 -9.36 -11.14
N GLU A 32 -15.50 -9.16 -11.53
CA GLU A 32 -15.88 -8.90 -12.92
C GLU A 32 -16.50 -7.51 -13.08
N ARG A 33 -16.35 -6.94 -14.28
CA ARG A 33 -16.94 -5.65 -14.62
C ARG A 33 -18.42 -5.64 -14.26
N ASN A 34 -18.85 -4.62 -13.57
CA ASN A 34 -20.26 -4.38 -13.26
C ASN A 34 -20.95 -3.73 -14.46
N PRO A 35 -21.86 -4.42 -15.17
CA PRO A 35 -22.54 -3.86 -16.33
C PRO A 35 -23.45 -2.68 -15.99
N GLY A 36 -23.90 -2.60 -14.72
CA GLY A 36 -24.71 -1.49 -14.20
C GLY A 36 -23.89 -0.30 -13.70
N TYR A 37 -22.56 -0.33 -13.82
CA TYR A 37 -21.75 0.78 -13.36
C TYR A 37 -21.98 2.04 -14.21
N ARG A 38 -22.13 3.19 -13.54
CA ARG A 38 -22.29 4.48 -14.19
C ARG A 38 -21.16 4.77 -15.17
N GLU A 39 -21.42 5.52 -16.22
CA GLU A 39 -20.38 5.94 -17.14
C GLU A 39 -19.43 6.93 -16.44
N VAL A 40 -18.18 6.51 -16.28
CA VAL A 40 -17.09 7.34 -15.78
C VAL A 40 -15.96 7.26 -16.79
N ARG A 41 -15.37 8.41 -17.12
CA ARG A 41 -14.20 8.49 -18.00
C ARG A 41 -12.99 8.94 -17.21
N TYR A 42 -11.82 8.44 -17.60
CA TYR A 42 -10.57 8.85 -16.98
C TYR A 42 -10.31 10.34 -17.24
N ALA A 43 -10.20 11.10 -16.17
CA ALA A 43 -9.92 12.54 -16.18
C ALA A 43 -9.11 12.87 -14.93
N ALA A 44 -7.80 12.76 -15.04
CA ALA A 44 -6.88 13.13 -13.96
C ALA A 44 -6.38 14.57 -14.17
N GLU A 45 -5.99 15.22 -13.08
CA GLU A 45 -5.41 16.55 -13.08
C GLU A 45 -4.00 16.48 -12.46
N PRO A 46 -2.99 16.02 -13.23
CA PRO A 46 -1.62 15.93 -12.72
C PRO A 46 -1.06 17.31 -12.41
N SER A 47 -0.27 17.40 -11.35
CA SER A 47 0.41 18.64 -10.97
C SER A 47 1.30 19.18 -12.09
N PRO A 48 1.55 20.49 -12.18
CA PRO A 48 2.36 21.10 -13.25
C PRO A 48 3.76 20.47 -13.40
N GLY A 49 4.37 19.99 -12.31
CA GLY A 49 5.68 19.33 -12.31
C GLY A 49 5.64 17.82 -12.62
N ASP A 50 4.46 17.19 -12.63
CA ASP A 50 4.30 15.75 -12.82
C ASP A 50 4.30 15.37 -14.31
N ALA A 51 5.47 15.14 -14.86
CA ALA A 51 5.63 14.75 -16.26
C ALA A 51 5.09 13.33 -16.51
N ALA A 52 5.24 12.39 -15.55
CA ALA A 52 4.77 11.03 -15.67
C ALA A 52 3.24 10.98 -15.66
N GLY A 53 2.59 11.69 -14.75
CA GLY A 53 1.13 11.81 -14.69
C GLY A 53 0.54 12.42 -15.96
N ARG A 54 1.19 13.46 -16.55
CA ARG A 54 0.77 14.03 -17.83
C ARG A 54 0.89 13.02 -18.98
N ALA A 55 1.93 12.22 -19.02
CA ALA A 55 2.07 11.16 -20.03
C ALA A 55 0.98 10.09 -19.90
N ILE A 56 0.63 9.71 -18.67
CA ILE A 56 -0.48 8.79 -18.38
C ILE A 56 -1.80 9.42 -18.82
N LEU A 57 -2.05 10.67 -18.45
CA LEU A 57 -3.26 11.39 -18.86
C LEU A 57 -3.41 11.43 -20.38
N ALA A 58 -2.35 11.81 -21.12
CA ALA A 58 -2.37 11.88 -22.58
C ALA A 58 -2.75 10.53 -23.23
N ARG A 59 -2.35 9.40 -22.61
CA ARG A 59 -2.67 8.05 -23.11
C ARG A 59 -4.07 7.58 -22.74
N LEU A 60 -4.59 8.00 -21.57
CA LEU A 60 -5.80 7.41 -20.99
C LEU A 60 -7.00 8.36 -20.95
N GLN A 61 -6.81 9.67 -21.20
CA GLN A 61 -7.88 10.67 -21.12
C GLN A 61 -9.09 10.28 -21.94
N GLY A 62 -10.25 10.41 -21.34
CA GLY A 62 -11.54 10.10 -21.98
C GLY A 62 -11.87 8.62 -22.12
N ARG A 63 -10.95 7.72 -21.81
CA ARG A 63 -11.24 6.27 -21.84
C ARG A 63 -12.26 5.92 -20.76
N ARG A 64 -13.21 5.04 -21.11
CA ARG A 64 -14.23 4.57 -20.16
C ARG A 64 -13.62 3.67 -19.10
N LEU A 65 -14.03 3.89 -17.86
CA LEU A 65 -13.65 3.07 -16.71
C LEU A 65 -14.73 2.03 -16.38
N PRO A 66 -14.35 0.86 -15.86
CA PRO A 66 -12.99 0.35 -15.73
C PRO A 66 -12.41 -0.06 -17.09
N MET A 67 -11.08 -0.10 -17.24
CA MET A 67 -10.42 -0.43 -18.52
C MET A 67 -10.17 -1.93 -18.69
N VAL A 68 -10.37 -2.71 -17.64
CA VAL A 68 -10.27 -4.17 -17.64
C VAL A 68 -11.62 -4.79 -17.33
N ASP A 69 -11.86 -6.01 -17.80
CA ASP A 69 -13.14 -6.69 -17.62
C ASP A 69 -13.16 -7.59 -16.40
N ARG A 70 -12.00 -8.10 -16.00
CA ARG A 70 -11.84 -9.06 -14.92
C ARG A 70 -10.55 -8.79 -14.16
N VAL A 71 -10.63 -8.94 -12.83
CA VAL A 71 -9.49 -8.90 -11.92
C VAL A 71 -9.49 -10.19 -11.11
N GLU A 72 -8.39 -10.93 -11.14
CA GLU A 72 -8.18 -12.10 -10.32
C GLU A 72 -7.12 -11.80 -9.27
N ILE A 73 -7.42 -12.06 -8.01
CA ILE A 73 -6.50 -11.88 -6.89
C ILE A 73 -6.18 -13.28 -6.35
N ALA A 74 -4.96 -13.73 -6.55
CA ALA A 74 -4.45 -14.91 -5.90
C ALA A 74 -4.04 -14.57 -4.47
N VAL A 75 -4.53 -15.33 -3.50
CA VAL A 75 -4.13 -15.20 -2.09
C VAL A 75 -2.99 -16.19 -1.85
N ILE A 76 -1.79 -15.68 -1.75
CA ILE A 76 -0.57 -16.45 -1.52
C ILE A 76 0.10 -15.81 -0.30
N ASP A 77 0.14 -16.55 0.82
CA ASP A 77 0.63 -16.02 2.10
C ASP A 77 2.16 -15.94 2.16
N GLU A 78 2.86 -16.77 1.38
CA GLU A 78 4.30 -16.88 1.41
C GLU A 78 4.98 -15.96 0.38
N ALA A 79 6.03 -15.26 0.81
CA ALA A 79 6.76 -14.29 -0.02
C ALA A 79 7.41 -14.92 -1.26
N GLN A 80 8.06 -16.06 -1.10
CA GLN A 80 8.77 -16.71 -2.20
C GLN A 80 7.83 -17.24 -3.29
N PRO A 81 6.74 -17.98 -3.01
CA PRO A 81 5.76 -18.36 -4.02
C PRO A 81 5.13 -17.15 -4.72
N THR A 82 4.80 -16.09 -3.98
CA THR A 82 4.28 -14.84 -4.55
C THR A 82 5.24 -14.23 -5.57
N TRP A 83 6.51 -14.13 -5.23
CA TRP A 83 7.53 -13.58 -6.11
C TRP A 83 7.77 -14.46 -7.34
N LEU A 84 7.80 -15.78 -7.17
CA LEU A 84 7.98 -16.74 -8.28
C LEU A 84 6.77 -16.71 -9.24
N ALA A 85 5.55 -16.67 -8.74
CA ALA A 85 4.34 -16.56 -9.57
C ALA A 85 4.39 -15.31 -10.47
N PHE A 86 4.81 -14.16 -9.92
CA PHE A 86 5.02 -12.95 -10.71
C PHE A 86 6.13 -13.14 -11.76
N LEU A 87 7.27 -13.69 -11.37
CA LEU A 87 8.36 -13.94 -12.32
C LEU A 87 7.99 -14.93 -13.43
N ASN A 88 7.10 -15.87 -13.17
CA ASN A 88 6.59 -16.81 -14.16
C ASN A 88 5.51 -16.21 -15.08
N GLY A 89 5.06 -14.99 -14.81
CA GLY A 89 4.01 -14.35 -15.58
C GLY A 89 2.59 -14.81 -15.20
N GLU A 90 2.43 -15.40 -14.02
CA GLU A 90 1.13 -15.82 -13.47
C GLU A 90 0.38 -14.65 -12.83
N ALA A 91 1.06 -13.53 -12.58
CA ALA A 91 0.50 -12.29 -12.08
C ALA A 91 1.04 -11.08 -12.86
N ASP A 92 0.16 -10.12 -13.15
CA ASP A 92 0.51 -8.87 -13.85
C ASP A 92 1.08 -7.83 -12.88
N VAL A 93 0.68 -7.88 -11.62
CA VAL A 93 1.07 -6.92 -10.56
C VAL A 93 1.36 -7.68 -9.27
N VAL A 94 2.42 -7.29 -8.60
CA VAL A 94 2.78 -7.81 -7.27
C VAL A 94 3.25 -6.66 -6.38
N ALA A 95 2.87 -6.70 -5.11
CA ALA A 95 3.58 -5.93 -4.09
C ALA A 95 4.91 -6.65 -3.82
N LEU A 96 6.03 -5.96 -4.07
CA LEU A 96 7.35 -6.57 -3.90
C LEU A 96 7.56 -7.01 -2.44
N PRO A 97 7.73 -8.31 -2.16
CA PRO A 97 8.01 -8.76 -0.81
C PRO A 97 9.36 -8.22 -0.32
N ALA A 98 9.45 -7.85 0.95
CA ALA A 98 10.62 -7.18 1.52
C ALA A 98 11.92 -7.96 1.32
N GLU A 99 11.86 -9.29 1.41
CA GLU A 99 13.01 -10.21 1.24
C GLU A 99 13.65 -10.14 -0.14
N PHE A 100 12.90 -9.71 -1.15
CA PHE A 100 13.37 -9.60 -2.53
C PHE A 100 13.74 -8.17 -2.94
N THR A 101 13.61 -7.20 -2.04
CA THR A 101 13.89 -5.79 -2.35
C THR A 101 15.31 -5.58 -2.85
N ASP A 102 16.31 -6.13 -2.19
CA ASP A 102 17.72 -5.95 -2.57
C ASP A 102 18.07 -6.60 -3.92
N VAL A 103 17.37 -7.68 -4.29
CA VAL A 103 17.57 -8.39 -5.56
C VAL A 103 16.80 -7.72 -6.70
N ALA A 104 15.57 -7.29 -6.44
CA ALA A 104 14.69 -6.70 -7.44
C ALA A 104 14.98 -5.20 -7.65
N MET A 105 15.31 -4.49 -6.58
CA MET A 105 15.47 -3.04 -6.53
C MET A 105 16.80 -2.60 -5.88
N PRO A 106 17.96 -3.09 -6.34
CA PRO A 106 19.26 -2.72 -5.77
C PRO A 106 19.46 -1.20 -5.83
N GLY A 107 19.72 -0.59 -4.68
CA GLY A 107 19.85 0.87 -4.57
C GLY A 107 18.59 1.65 -4.97
N GLY A 108 17.42 1.07 -4.79
CA GLY A 108 16.12 1.68 -5.10
C GLY A 108 15.78 1.75 -6.60
N ARG A 109 16.51 1.05 -7.46
CA ARG A 109 16.29 1.00 -8.90
C ARG A 109 16.00 -0.41 -9.38
N LEU A 110 15.04 -0.56 -10.28
CA LEU A 110 14.71 -1.87 -10.84
C LEU A 110 15.95 -2.53 -11.47
N ALA A 111 16.21 -3.77 -11.08
CA ALA A 111 17.34 -4.55 -11.57
C ALA A 111 17.29 -4.71 -13.10
N PRO A 112 18.42 -4.56 -13.83
CA PRO A 112 18.44 -4.58 -15.30
C PRO A 112 17.88 -5.85 -15.92
N HIS A 113 18.02 -7.00 -15.26
CA HIS A 113 17.49 -8.26 -15.76
C HIS A 113 15.95 -8.31 -15.73
N LEU A 114 15.31 -7.64 -14.78
CA LEU A 114 13.85 -7.49 -14.71
C LEU A 114 13.35 -6.48 -15.74
N ALA A 115 14.04 -5.34 -15.87
CA ALA A 115 13.70 -4.33 -16.87
C ALA A 115 13.74 -4.89 -18.31
N ARG A 116 14.71 -5.75 -18.64
CA ARG A 116 14.78 -6.43 -19.95
C ARG A 116 13.59 -7.35 -20.23
N ARG A 117 12.90 -7.79 -19.20
CA ARG A 117 11.66 -8.59 -19.32
C ARG A 117 10.40 -7.72 -19.46
N GLY A 118 10.55 -6.40 -19.56
CA GLY A 118 9.43 -5.46 -19.62
C GLY A 118 8.76 -5.19 -18.25
N ILE A 119 9.36 -5.65 -17.16
CA ILE A 119 8.87 -5.35 -15.82
C ILE A 119 9.16 -3.89 -15.48
N THR A 120 8.21 -3.23 -14.88
CA THR A 120 8.35 -1.88 -14.34
C THR A 120 8.14 -1.91 -12.83
N ALA A 121 8.72 -0.95 -12.11
CA ALA A 121 8.52 -0.81 -10.67
C ALA A 121 8.20 0.65 -10.35
N GLU A 122 7.29 0.82 -9.42
CA GLU A 122 6.91 2.12 -8.86
C GLU A 122 6.97 2.04 -7.34
N SER A 123 7.56 3.05 -6.72
CA SER A 123 7.62 3.18 -5.27
C SER A 123 6.78 4.39 -4.85
N VAL A 124 5.81 4.15 -4.00
CA VAL A 124 4.89 5.17 -3.51
C VAL A 124 4.93 5.20 -1.98
N VAL A 125 5.09 6.38 -1.41
CA VAL A 125 4.95 6.55 0.05
C VAL A 125 3.47 6.44 0.40
N MET A 126 3.12 5.38 1.12
CA MET A 126 1.75 5.15 1.58
C MET A 126 1.41 6.07 2.76
N PRO A 127 0.19 6.56 2.86
CA PRO A 127 -0.27 7.36 4.01
C PRO A 127 -0.55 6.45 5.24
N THR A 128 0.41 5.63 5.59
CA THR A 128 0.37 4.68 6.70
C THR A 128 1.51 4.97 7.65
N THR A 129 1.20 5.12 8.95
CA THR A 129 2.21 5.33 9.99
C THR A 129 2.31 4.09 10.85
N TYR A 130 3.54 3.62 11.02
CA TYR A 130 3.88 2.63 12.06
C TYR A 130 4.41 3.38 13.27
N TYR A 131 3.91 3.03 14.44
CA TYR A 131 4.31 3.69 15.68
C TYR A 131 4.29 2.73 16.86
N THR A 132 5.10 3.04 17.87
CA THR A 132 5.06 2.37 19.16
C THR A 132 4.30 3.24 20.14
N MET A 133 3.36 2.65 20.86
CA MET A 133 2.59 3.34 21.90
C MET A 133 2.86 2.71 23.28
N PHE A 134 2.74 3.51 24.29
CA PHE A 134 2.80 3.06 25.68
C PHE A 134 1.40 2.89 26.25
N ASN A 135 1.16 1.80 26.97
CA ASN A 135 -0.07 1.70 27.77
C ASN A 135 0.00 2.69 28.93
N MET A 136 -0.81 3.73 28.86
CA MET A 136 -0.85 4.82 29.83
C MET A 136 -1.41 4.43 31.19
N GLU A 137 -2.04 3.27 31.31
CA GLU A 137 -2.52 2.70 32.57
C GLU A 137 -1.49 1.79 33.26
N HIS A 138 -0.39 1.47 32.57
CA HIS A 138 0.63 0.59 33.11
C HIS A 138 1.43 1.30 34.22
N PRO A 139 1.62 0.68 35.40
CA PRO A 139 2.19 1.35 36.59
C PRO A 139 3.62 1.86 36.39
N LEU A 140 4.41 1.21 35.51
CA LEU A 140 5.80 1.60 35.29
C LEU A 140 5.96 2.66 34.21
N VAL A 141 5.31 2.47 33.04
CA VAL A 141 5.50 3.33 31.86
C VAL A 141 4.30 4.27 31.62
N GLY A 142 3.18 4.02 32.25
CA GLY A 142 1.97 4.87 32.13
C GLY A 142 2.02 6.07 33.07
N GLY A 143 0.92 6.84 33.09
CA GLY A 143 0.78 8.03 33.93
C GLY A 143 1.53 9.26 33.40
N TYR A 144 1.37 10.37 34.11
CA TYR A 144 1.86 11.69 33.70
C TYR A 144 2.90 12.27 34.65
N ASP A 145 3.32 11.49 35.64
CA ASP A 145 4.34 11.94 36.59
C ASP A 145 5.72 12.02 35.92
N ALA A 146 6.56 12.90 36.46
CA ALA A 146 7.85 13.19 35.85
C ALA A 146 8.73 11.95 35.61
N PRO A 147 8.82 10.95 36.53
CA PRO A 147 9.59 9.73 36.25
C PRO A 147 9.09 8.91 35.11
N GLN A 148 7.75 8.71 34.96
CA GLN A 148 7.17 7.95 33.87
C GLN A 148 7.35 8.66 32.53
N VAL A 149 7.17 9.99 32.51
CA VAL A 149 7.44 10.80 31.31
C VAL A 149 8.91 10.70 30.91
N ALA A 150 9.84 10.81 31.87
CA ALA A 150 11.28 10.68 31.62
C ALA A 150 11.64 9.28 31.08
N LEU A 151 11.05 8.22 31.63
CA LEU A 151 11.26 6.85 31.16
C LEU A 151 10.79 6.66 29.70
N ARG A 152 9.57 7.12 29.36
CA ARG A 152 9.09 7.03 27.96
C ARG A 152 9.96 7.81 27.00
N ARG A 153 10.42 9.01 27.38
CA ARG A 153 11.35 9.80 26.57
C ARG A 153 12.69 9.08 26.38
N ALA A 154 13.23 8.48 27.44
CA ALA A 154 14.46 7.70 27.36
C ALA A 154 14.32 6.50 26.41
N ILE A 155 13.21 5.77 26.47
CA ILE A 155 12.91 4.66 25.56
C ILE A 155 12.81 5.18 24.11
N GLY A 156 12.08 6.26 23.87
CA GLY A 156 11.94 6.85 22.53
C GLY A 156 13.29 7.30 21.95
N LEU A 157 14.16 7.89 22.77
CA LEU A 157 15.50 8.32 22.36
C LEU A 157 16.46 7.15 22.08
N ALA A 158 16.20 5.98 22.66
CA ALA A 158 17.01 4.78 22.42
C ALA A 158 16.66 4.06 21.10
N ILE A 159 15.56 4.43 20.45
CA ILE A 159 15.12 3.83 19.17
C ILE A 159 15.78 4.59 18.02
N ASP A 160 16.64 3.92 17.28
CA ASP A 160 17.20 4.44 16.03
C ASP A 160 16.28 4.10 14.86
N VAL A 161 15.31 4.99 14.60
CA VAL A 161 14.33 4.84 13.55
C VAL A 161 14.97 4.70 12.16
N ARG A 162 16.08 5.40 11.92
CA ARG A 162 16.77 5.34 10.62
C ARG A 162 17.39 3.97 10.40
N ARG A 163 18.05 3.43 11.43
CA ARG A 163 18.62 2.09 11.40
C ARG A 163 17.53 1.01 11.24
N GLU A 164 16.38 1.19 11.88
CA GLU A 164 15.22 0.30 11.69
C GLU A 164 14.73 0.32 10.23
N ILE A 165 14.60 1.50 9.63
CA ILE A 165 14.20 1.64 8.22
C ILE A 165 15.21 0.94 7.31
N ASP A 166 16.50 1.15 7.53
CA ASP A 166 17.53 0.57 6.67
C ASP A 166 17.58 -0.97 6.81
N LEU A 167 17.53 -1.50 8.03
CA LEU A 167 17.69 -2.93 8.28
C LEU A 167 16.41 -3.74 8.09
N LEU A 168 15.24 -3.23 8.51
CA LEU A 168 14.00 -4.00 8.51
C LEU A 168 13.08 -3.64 7.34
N ARG A 169 13.23 -2.44 6.79
CA ARG A 169 12.41 -1.96 5.68
C ARG A 169 13.20 -1.82 4.36
N HIS A 170 14.48 -2.20 4.35
CA HIS A 170 15.37 -2.08 3.18
C HIS A 170 15.31 -0.68 2.54
N GLY A 171 15.21 0.37 3.37
CA GLY A 171 15.04 1.75 2.90
C GLY A 171 13.65 2.12 2.37
N ALA A 172 12.68 1.20 2.38
CA ALA A 172 11.33 1.41 1.83
C ALA A 172 10.36 2.09 2.82
N ALA A 173 10.85 3.05 3.60
CA ALA A 173 10.04 3.87 4.49
C ALA A 173 10.69 5.25 4.69
N VAL A 174 9.91 6.19 5.18
CA VAL A 174 10.39 7.52 5.60
C VAL A 174 10.09 7.72 7.08
N PRO A 175 10.98 8.40 7.85
CA PRO A 175 10.70 8.72 9.25
C PRO A 175 9.43 9.57 9.37
N ALA A 176 8.50 9.14 10.21
CA ALA A 176 7.30 9.92 10.50
C ALA A 176 7.64 11.07 11.46
N GLN A 177 7.22 12.29 11.11
CA GLN A 177 7.41 13.47 11.95
C GLN A 177 6.19 13.74 12.86
N SER A 178 5.03 13.18 12.50
CA SER A 178 3.79 13.35 13.23
C SER A 178 2.82 12.21 12.93
N PRO A 179 1.70 12.08 13.65
CA PRO A 179 0.63 11.16 13.28
C PRO A 179 -0.01 11.46 11.91
N VAL A 180 0.09 12.72 11.44
CA VAL A 180 -0.40 13.11 10.10
C VAL A 180 0.69 12.79 9.09
N THR A 181 0.40 11.86 8.19
CA THR A 181 1.35 11.39 7.18
C THR A 181 1.34 12.25 5.93
N VAL A 182 2.36 12.08 5.10
CA VAL A 182 2.41 12.66 3.74
C VAL A 182 1.12 12.33 2.97
N HIS A 183 0.74 13.18 2.06
CA HIS A 183 -0.48 13.10 1.23
C HIS A 183 -1.81 13.28 1.98
N LEU A 184 -1.79 13.54 3.30
CA LEU A 184 -2.99 13.87 4.04
C LEU A 184 -3.14 15.39 4.24
N SER A 185 -4.39 15.83 4.29
CA SER A 185 -4.69 17.22 4.65
C SER A 185 -4.23 17.51 6.08
N GLY A 186 -3.51 18.62 6.27
CA GLY A 186 -2.90 18.98 7.54
C GLY A 186 -1.48 18.46 7.74
N TYR A 187 -0.90 17.74 6.78
CA TYR A 187 0.53 17.41 6.81
C TYR A 187 1.38 18.68 6.69
N ASP A 188 2.25 18.89 7.64
CA ASP A 188 3.22 20.00 7.63
C ASP A 188 4.65 19.44 7.50
N PRO A 189 5.32 19.63 6.35
CA PRO A 189 6.69 19.13 6.16
C PRO A 189 7.73 19.87 7.01
N ALA A 190 7.39 21.04 7.55
CA ALA A 190 8.27 21.81 8.43
C ALA A 190 8.16 21.40 9.90
N TYR A 191 7.12 20.64 10.27
CA TYR A 191 6.95 20.17 11.64
C TYR A 191 8.08 19.19 12.02
N LYS A 192 8.65 19.41 13.21
CA LYS A 192 9.65 18.51 13.81
C LYS A 192 9.18 18.17 15.22
N SER A 193 8.95 16.88 15.48
CA SER A 193 8.62 16.36 16.82
C SER A 193 9.83 16.36 17.75
#